data_775fefd45d2eb9d8066ff1706289e366
#
_entry.id   775fefd45d2eb9d8066ff1706289e366
#
_cell.length_a   1.000
_cell.length_b   1.000
_cell.length_c   1.000
_cell.angle_alpha   90.00
_cell.angle_beta   90.00
_cell.angle_gamma   90.00
#
_symmetry.space_group_name_H-M   'P 1'
#
loop_
_entity.id
_entity.type
_entity.pdbx_description
1 polymer ?
#
loop_
_entity_poly.entity_id
_entity_poly.type
_entity_poly.pdbx_seq_one_letter_code
_entity_poly.pdbx_strand_id
1 'polypeptide(L)'
;MDLEQLKKDTKEILVDVLEKSRLHQGQILVLGMSSSEVAGGQIGKASNIDIAEAIVQTLLDELNPRGIYLAVQGCEHLNRALVVERELADKKELEIVNVLPSLHAGGAGQLAAFKYFKDPVEVEFITAQAGLDIGDTSVGMHVKHVQVPIRPILRELGGAHVTALASRPKLIGGAPALYRDDPIRKS
;
A
#
# COMPACT_ATOMS: atom_id res chain seq x y z
N MET A 1 13.62 11.13 14.98
CA MET A 1 13.02 11.37 13.65
C MET A 1 11.99 12.49 13.76
N ASP A 2 11.99 13.41 12.84
CA ASP A 2 10.97 14.46 12.77
C ASP A 2 9.70 13.90 12.08
N LEU A 3 8.62 13.76 12.85
CA LEU A 3 7.36 13.20 12.36
C LEU A 3 6.63 14.13 11.38
N GLU A 4 6.80 15.45 11.50
CA GLU A 4 6.18 16.41 10.58
C GLU A 4 6.86 16.36 9.21
N GLN A 5 8.19 16.24 9.17
CA GLN A 5 8.90 16.02 7.92
C GLN A 5 8.53 14.66 7.31
N LEU A 6 8.39 13.60 8.13
CA LEU A 6 7.96 12.28 7.68
C LEU A 6 6.58 12.31 7.01
N LYS A 7 5.61 13.00 7.62
CA LYS A 7 4.27 13.18 7.04
C LYS A 7 4.32 13.92 5.70
N LYS A 8 5.13 14.98 5.64
CA LYS A 8 5.29 15.77 4.41
C LYS A 8 5.86 14.91 3.28
N ASP A 9 6.93 14.17 3.54
CA ASP A 9 7.57 13.31 2.54
C ASP A 9 6.63 12.16 2.13
N THR A 10 5.92 11.56 3.09
CA THR A 10 4.89 10.53 2.82
C THR A 10 3.80 11.06 1.89
N LYS A 11 3.30 12.25 2.14
CA LYS A 11 2.30 12.90 1.28
C LYS A 11 2.83 13.16 -0.12
N GLU A 12 4.05 13.69 -0.24
CA GLU A 12 4.69 13.96 -1.53
C GLU A 12 4.84 12.68 -2.36
N ILE A 13 5.34 11.60 -1.75
CA ILE A 13 5.44 10.28 -2.37
C ILE A 13 4.06 9.80 -2.83
N LEU A 14 3.06 9.84 -1.94
CA LEU A 14 1.74 9.33 -2.26
C LEU A 14 1.07 10.09 -3.41
N VAL A 15 1.10 11.41 -3.40
CA VAL A 15 0.49 12.24 -4.46
C VAL A 15 1.14 11.91 -5.81
N ASP A 16 2.45 11.82 -5.87
CA ASP A 16 3.18 11.45 -7.08
C ASP A 16 2.81 10.03 -7.57
N VAL A 17 2.69 9.06 -6.65
CA VAL A 17 2.26 7.69 -6.97
C VAL A 17 0.81 7.67 -7.48
N LEU A 18 -0.10 8.45 -6.88
CA LEU A 18 -1.49 8.52 -7.32
C LEU A 18 -1.61 9.10 -8.74
N GLU A 19 -0.86 10.15 -9.04
CA GLU A 19 -0.83 10.75 -10.39
C GLU A 19 -0.32 9.75 -11.44
N LYS A 20 0.78 9.05 -11.15
CA LYS A 20 1.41 8.09 -12.07
C LYS A 20 0.61 6.80 -12.22
N SER A 21 0.02 6.28 -11.14
CA SER A 21 -0.80 5.06 -11.16
C SER A 21 -2.17 5.27 -11.76
N ARG A 22 -2.65 6.53 -11.77
CA ARG A 22 -4.01 6.89 -12.20
C ARG A 22 -5.10 6.13 -11.44
N LEU A 23 -4.85 5.85 -10.16
CA LEU A 23 -5.88 5.29 -9.30
C LEU A 23 -7.10 6.21 -9.25
N HIS A 24 -8.26 5.61 -9.27
CA HIS A 24 -9.54 6.31 -9.19
C HIS A 24 -10.46 5.71 -8.12
N GLN A 25 -11.56 6.38 -7.84
CA GLN A 25 -12.55 5.98 -6.85
C GLN A 25 -12.91 4.48 -6.96
N GLY A 26 -12.97 3.82 -5.81
CA GLY A 26 -13.32 2.40 -5.67
C GLY A 26 -12.17 1.44 -5.94
N GLN A 27 -10.97 1.94 -6.30
CA GLN A 27 -9.76 1.14 -6.44
C GLN A 27 -8.98 1.05 -5.13
N ILE A 28 -8.00 0.15 -5.09
CA ILE A 28 -7.24 -0.21 -3.89
C ILE A 28 -5.77 0.16 -4.11
N LEU A 29 -5.19 0.88 -3.14
CA LEU A 29 -3.75 0.99 -2.93
C LEU A 29 -3.35 0.02 -1.82
N VAL A 30 -2.40 -0.88 -2.07
CA VAL A 30 -1.79 -1.69 -1.02
C VAL A 30 -0.54 -1.02 -0.49
N LEU A 31 -0.43 -0.92 0.83
CA LEU A 31 0.75 -0.48 1.55
C LEU A 31 1.45 -1.67 2.19
N GLY A 32 2.74 -1.83 1.92
CA GLY A 32 3.66 -2.57 2.77
C GLY A 32 4.66 -1.61 3.38
N MET A 33 4.96 -1.76 4.66
CA MET A 33 5.88 -0.86 5.31
C MET A 33 6.67 -1.51 6.44
N SER A 34 7.91 -1.07 6.60
CA SER A 34 8.78 -1.39 7.73
C SER A 34 9.10 -0.12 8.53
N SER A 35 8.42 0.08 9.66
CA SER A 35 8.73 1.22 10.54
C SER A 35 10.15 1.18 11.11
N SER A 36 10.76 -0.01 11.20
CA SER A 36 12.16 -0.19 11.61
C SER A 36 13.12 0.37 10.57
N GLU A 37 12.88 0.08 9.27
CA GLU A 37 13.69 0.61 8.17
C GLU A 37 13.55 2.14 8.07
N VAL A 38 12.33 2.66 8.20
CA VAL A 38 12.08 4.11 8.24
C VAL A 38 12.87 4.78 9.38
N ALA A 39 12.98 4.13 10.54
CA ALA A 39 13.78 4.60 11.66
C ALA A 39 15.31 4.47 11.46
N GLY A 40 15.77 3.88 10.35
CA GLY A 40 17.18 3.59 10.06
C GLY A 40 17.71 2.32 10.72
N GLY A 41 16.83 1.42 11.15
CA GLY A 41 17.15 0.09 11.70
C GLY A 41 17.00 -1.01 10.67
N GLN A 42 17.08 -2.26 11.13
CA GLN A 42 16.76 -3.42 10.30
C GLN A 42 15.30 -3.82 10.45
N ILE A 43 14.71 -4.32 9.35
CA ILE A 43 13.32 -4.76 9.30
C ILE A 43 12.97 -5.67 10.49
N GLY A 44 11.85 -5.38 11.17
CA GLY A 44 11.32 -6.17 12.27
C GLY A 44 12.07 -6.09 13.61
N LYS A 45 13.21 -5.37 13.72
CA LYS A 45 14.01 -5.34 14.95
C LYS A 45 13.67 -4.21 15.93
N ALA A 46 13.07 -3.12 15.46
CA ALA A 46 12.72 -1.96 16.28
C ALA A 46 11.47 -1.27 15.75
N SER A 47 10.34 -2.00 15.77
CA SER A 47 9.05 -1.46 15.32
C SER A 47 8.69 -0.19 16.09
N ASN A 48 8.34 0.86 15.35
CA ASN A 48 7.95 2.15 15.91
C ASN A 48 6.51 2.46 15.47
N ILE A 49 5.61 2.50 16.45
CA ILE A 49 4.19 2.73 16.21
C ILE A 49 3.90 4.17 15.76
N ASP A 50 4.60 5.17 16.33
CA ASP A 50 4.37 6.58 15.99
C ASP A 50 4.71 6.86 14.51
N ILE A 51 5.76 6.24 14.00
CA ILE A 51 6.14 6.28 12.58
C ILE A 51 5.02 5.68 11.71
N ALA A 52 4.55 4.49 12.09
CA ALA A 52 3.50 3.82 11.35
C ALA A 52 2.18 4.59 11.36
N GLU A 53 1.81 5.15 12.51
CA GLU A 53 0.62 5.99 12.65
C GLU A 53 0.72 7.24 11.78
N ALA A 54 1.86 7.93 11.79
CA ALA A 54 2.08 9.12 10.96
C ALA A 54 1.93 8.79 9.46
N ILE A 55 2.50 7.66 9.00
CA ILE A 55 2.40 7.23 7.61
C ILE A 55 0.96 6.86 7.26
N VAL A 56 0.34 5.93 8.01
CA VAL A 56 -1.01 5.43 7.70
C VAL A 56 -2.04 6.54 7.73
N GLN A 57 -1.99 7.43 8.73
CA GLN A 57 -2.90 8.57 8.81
C GLN A 57 -2.73 9.51 7.62
N THR A 58 -1.49 9.84 7.24
CA THR A 58 -1.22 10.68 6.05
C THR A 58 -1.78 10.05 4.78
N LEU A 59 -1.64 8.73 4.61
CA LEU A 59 -2.23 8.04 3.46
C LEU A 59 -3.76 8.15 3.47
N LEU A 60 -4.41 7.91 4.61
CA LEU A 60 -5.87 7.98 4.73
C LEU A 60 -6.41 9.39 4.46
N ASP A 61 -5.73 10.43 4.94
CA ASP A 61 -6.11 11.83 4.71
C ASP A 61 -6.14 12.19 3.21
N GLU A 62 -5.28 11.56 2.41
CA GLU A 62 -5.22 11.78 0.97
C GLU A 62 -6.13 10.82 0.17
N LEU A 63 -6.27 9.56 0.61
CA LEU A 63 -7.03 8.53 -0.12
C LEU A 63 -8.53 8.65 0.10
N ASN A 64 -8.98 8.90 1.33
CA ASN A 64 -10.41 8.95 1.68
C ASN A 64 -11.19 9.98 0.87
N PRO A 65 -10.71 11.25 0.71
CA PRO A 65 -11.42 12.23 -0.11
C PRO A 65 -11.54 11.85 -1.59
N ARG A 66 -10.64 10.96 -2.06
CA ARG A 66 -10.63 10.46 -3.44
C ARG A 66 -11.43 9.16 -3.59
N GLY A 67 -11.97 8.62 -2.50
CA GLY A 67 -12.70 7.34 -2.49
C GLY A 67 -11.83 6.14 -2.90
N ILE A 68 -10.53 6.20 -2.62
CA ILE A 68 -9.57 5.12 -2.87
C ILE A 68 -9.37 4.36 -1.56
N TYR A 69 -9.48 3.03 -1.61
CA TYR A 69 -9.30 2.19 -0.45
C TYR A 69 -7.81 1.93 -0.16
N LEU A 70 -7.46 1.92 1.13
CA LEU A 70 -6.16 1.47 1.60
C LEU A 70 -6.26 0.03 2.10
N ALA A 71 -5.30 -0.81 1.71
CA ALA A 71 -5.07 -2.12 2.30
C ALA A 71 -3.65 -2.16 2.87
N VAL A 72 -3.47 -2.63 4.11
CA VAL A 72 -2.17 -2.65 4.76
C VAL A 72 -1.70 -4.09 4.97
N GLN A 73 -0.59 -4.44 4.29
CA GLN A 73 -0.01 -5.77 4.33
C GLN A 73 0.64 -6.06 5.68
N GLY A 74 0.36 -7.26 6.22
CA GLY A 74 1.09 -7.83 7.33
C GLY A 74 2.36 -8.56 6.92
N CYS A 75 3.18 -8.91 7.91
CA CYS A 75 4.39 -9.71 7.68
C CYS A 75 4.06 -11.19 7.43
N GLU A 76 5.09 -11.98 7.13
CA GLU A 76 4.97 -13.43 6.90
C GLU A 76 4.41 -14.21 8.08
N HIS A 77 4.54 -13.71 9.31
CA HIS A 77 3.96 -14.33 10.50
C HIS A 77 2.42 -14.33 10.51
N LEU A 78 1.78 -13.45 9.74
CA LEU A 78 0.36 -13.46 9.43
C LEU A 78 0.07 -13.91 7.99
N ASN A 79 0.97 -14.68 7.37
CA ASN A 79 0.84 -15.15 5.99
C ASN A 79 0.54 -14.02 4.99
N ARG A 80 1.03 -12.82 5.25
CA ARG A 80 0.78 -11.62 4.43
C ARG A 80 -0.70 -11.23 4.33
N ALA A 81 -1.54 -11.61 5.30
CA ALA A 81 -2.91 -11.11 5.44
C ALA A 81 -2.92 -9.57 5.50
N LEU A 82 -4.04 -8.96 5.13
CA LEU A 82 -4.14 -7.53 4.97
C LEU A 82 -5.29 -6.94 5.78
N VAL A 83 -5.01 -5.83 6.45
CA VAL A 83 -6.05 -5.01 7.07
C VAL A 83 -6.72 -4.16 6.00
N VAL A 84 -8.04 -4.23 5.96
CA VAL A 84 -8.90 -3.43 5.08
C VAL A 84 -10.12 -2.92 5.86
N GLU A 85 -10.83 -1.94 5.30
CA GLU A 85 -12.16 -1.59 5.80
C GLU A 85 -13.15 -2.74 5.48
N ARG A 86 -14.05 -3.06 6.42
CA ARG A 86 -15.12 -4.06 6.20
C ARG A 86 -15.94 -3.76 4.94
N GLU A 87 -16.26 -2.48 4.71
CA GLU A 87 -16.95 -2.05 3.49
C GLU A 87 -16.26 -2.55 2.22
N LEU A 88 -14.91 -2.49 2.17
CA LEU A 88 -14.15 -3.01 1.04
C LEU A 88 -14.25 -4.53 0.96
N ALA A 89 -14.13 -5.22 2.11
CA ALA A 89 -14.23 -6.69 2.15
C ALA A 89 -15.59 -7.16 1.63
N ASP A 90 -16.67 -6.57 2.11
CA ASP A 90 -18.03 -6.89 1.67
C ASP A 90 -18.24 -6.56 0.18
N LYS A 91 -17.81 -5.39 -0.27
CA LYS A 91 -17.95 -4.93 -1.66
C LYS A 91 -17.18 -5.79 -2.67
N LYS A 92 -16.07 -6.38 -2.25
CA LYS A 92 -15.20 -7.20 -3.10
C LYS A 92 -15.33 -8.70 -2.82
N GLU A 93 -16.24 -9.09 -1.92
CA GLU A 93 -16.47 -10.48 -1.52
C GLU A 93 -15.16 -11.16 -1.05
N LEU A 94 -14.36 -10.42 -0.24
CA LEU A 94 -13.10 -10.91 0.28
C LEU A 94 -13.34 -11.83 1.47
N GLU A 95 -12.53 -12.87 1.59
CA GLU A 95 -12.58 -13.77 2.74
C GLU A 95 -11.96 -13.09 3.97
N ILE A 96 -12.82 -12.82 4.99
CA ILE A 96 -12.39 -12.27 6.27
C ILE A 96 -11.82 -13.41 7.12
N VAL A 97 -10.61 -13.20 7.65
CA VAL A 97 -9.91 -14.15 8.51
C VAL A 97 -9.88 -13.68 9.96
N ASN A 98 -9.87 -14.61 10.90
CA ASN A 98 -9.84 -14.31 12.32
C ASN A 98 -8.40 -14.27 12.84
N VAL A 99 -7.74 -13.14 12.65
CA VAL A 99 -6.42 -12.86 13.21
C VAL A 99 -6.34 -11.39 13.63
N LEU A 100 -5.55 -11.10 14.64
CA LEU A 100 -5.26 -9.73 15.07
C LEU A 100 -3.74 -9.47 14.96
N PRO A 101 -3.33 -8.33 14.40
CA PRO A 101 -1.92 -7.98 14.34
C PRO A 101 -1.37 -7.61 15.72
N SER A 102 -0.06 -7.80 15.87
CA SER A 102 0.74 -7.29 16.97
C SER A 102 2.02 -6.65 16.44
N LEU A 103 2.79 -5.98 17.29
CA LEU A 103 4.08 -5.40 16.86
C LEU A 103 5.06 -6.45 16.30
N HIS A 104 4.96 -7.70 16.75
CA HIS A 104 5.83 -8.81 16.34
C HIS A 104 5.20 -9.73 15.29
N ALA A 105 3.91 -9.54 14.98
CA ALA A 105 3.19 -10.30 13.95
C ALA A 105 2.17 -9.39 13.28
N GLY A 106 2.35 -9.11 11.99
CA GLY A 106 1.63 -8.08 11.23
C GLY A 106 2.37 -6.75 11.19
N GLY A 107 2.88 -6.31 12.34
CA GLY A 107 3.74 -5.13 12.46
C GLY A 107 2.98 -3.83 12.74
N ALA A 108 3.75 -2.75 12.91
CA ALA A 108 3.22 -1.44 13.30
C ALA A 108 2.25 -0.85 12.28
N GLY A 109 2.46 -1.12 10.98
CA GLY A 109 1.58 -0.63 9.92
C GLY A 109 0.15 -1.18 10.05
N GLN A 110 -0.01 -2.47 10.31
CA GLN A 110 -1.33 -3.06 10.54
C GLN A 110 -1.98 -2.57 11.83
N LEU A 111 -1.21 -2.42 12.91
CA LEU A 111 -1.73 -1.83 14.15
C LEU A 111 -2.23 -0.40 13.95
N ALA A 112 -1.49 0.42 13.19
CA ALA A 112 -1.94 1.76 12.84
C ALA A 112 -3.23 1.72 11.99
N ALA A 113 -3.33 0.79 11.03
CA ALA A 113 -4.56 0.60 10.26
C ALA A 113 -5.76 0.22 11.16
N PHE A 114 -5.59 -0.70 12.08
CA PHE A 114 -6.64 -1.06 13.05
C PHE A 114 -7.09 0.13 13.91
N LYS A 115 -6.19 1.06 14.22
CA LYS A 115 -6.50 2.26 15.01
C LYS A 115 -7.28 3.31 14.21
N TYR A 116 -6.94 3.50 12.93
CA TYR A 116 -7.45 4.62 12.13
C TYR A 116 -8.53 4.24 11.13
N PHE A 117 -8.70 2.96 10.81
CA PHE A 117 -9.83 2.48 10.03
C PHE A 117 -11.11 2.53 10.86
N LYS A 118 -12.24 2.75 10.19
CA LYS A 118 -13.54 2.86 10.84
C LYS A 118 -14.06 1.50 11.34
N ASP A 119 -13.91 0.47 10.51
CA ASP A 119 -14.29 -0.92 10.82
C ASP A 119 -13.25 -1.87 10.20
N PRO A 120 -12.05 -1.99 10.84
CA PRO A 120 -10.96 -2.79 10.31
C PRO A 120 -11.25 -4.28 10.40
N VAL A 121 -10.92 -4.99 9.33
CA VAL A 121 -10.94 -6.46 9.27
C VAL A 121 -9.67 -6.97 8.60
N GLU A 122 -9.24 -8.19 8.96
CA GLU A 122 -8.20 -8.89 8.23
C GLU A 122 -8.82 -9.73 7.11
N VAL A 123 -8.18 -9.69 5.95
CA VAL A 123 -8.52 -10.55 4.81
C VAL A 123 -7.29 -11.34 4.37
N GLU A 124 -7.51 -12.57 3.89
CA GLU A 124 -6.42 -13.43 3.47
C GLU A 124 -5.70 -12.88 2.23
N PHE A 125 -6.46 -12.35 1.27
CA PHE A 125 -5.95 -12.00 -0.04
C PHE A 125 -6.70 -10.82 -0.65
N ILE A 126 -6.00 -9.98 -1.41
CA ILE A 126 -6.59 -8.92 -2.25
C ILE A 126 -5.98 -8.89 -3.65
N THR A 127 -6.66 -8.17 -4.55
CA THR A 127 -6.12 -7.75 -5.85
C THR A 127 -6.21 -6.24 -5.96
N ALA A 128 -5.11 -5.55 -5.63
CA ALA A 128 -4.99 -4.10 -5.66
C ALA A 128 -4.61 -3.58 -7.06
N GLN A 129 -4.93 -2.32 -7.35
CA GLN A 129 -4.57 -1.69 -8.62
C GLN A 129 -3.23 -0.97 -8.57
N ALA A 130 -2.76 -0.60 -7.37
CA ALA A 130 -1.42 -0.07 -7.17
C ALA A 130 -0.88 -0.51 -5.80
N GLY A 131 0.44 -0.42 -5.64
CA GLY A 131 1.14 -0.72 -4.40
C GLY A 131 2.21 0.32 -4.10
N LEU A 132 2.37 0.64 -2.81
CA LEU A 132 3.44 1.42 -2.24
C LEU A 132 4.18 0.55 -1.23
N ASP A 133 5.48 0.39 -1.44
CA ASP A 133 6.36 -0.43 -0.61
C ASP A 133 7.42 0.47 0.05
N ILE A 134 7.44 0.50 1.36
CA ILE A 134 8.36 1.28 2.18
C ILE A 134 9.20 0.32 3.02
N GLY A 135 10.44 0.02 2.57
CA GLY A 135 11.34 -0.90 3.24
C GLY A 135 11.31 -2.32 2.68
N ASP A 136 11.14 -2.46 1.36
CA ASP A 136 11.27 -3.72 0.60
C ASP A 136 10.43 -4.89 1.14
N THR A 137 9.19 -4.60 1.54
CA THR A 137 8.25 -5.57 2.14
C THR A 137 7.55 -6.47 1.13
N SER A 138 7.81 -6.27 -0.17
CA SER A 138 7.31 -7.11 -1.27
C SER A 138 5.79 -7.09 -1.48
N VAL A 139 5.19 -5.90 -1.62
CA VAL A 139 3.74 -5.76 -1.87
C VAL A 139 3.29 -6.24 -3.25
N GLY A 140 4.22 -6.49 -4.16
CA GLY A 140 3.92 -6.85 -5.54
C GLY A 140 3.00 -8.06 -5.70
N MET A 141 3.01 -9.00 -4.74
CA MET A 141 2.12 -10.16 -4.75
C MET A 141 0.62 -9.79 -4.73
N HIS A 142 0.28 -8.62 -4.23
CA HIS A 142 -1.10 -8.14 -4.11
C HIS A 142 -1.53 -7.25 -5.29
N VAL A 143 -0.60 -6.85 -6.16
CA VAL A 143 -0.91 -5.97 -7.29
C VAL A 143 -1.33 -6.77 -8.52
N LYS A 144 -2.45 -6.38 -9.10
CA LYS A 144 -3.04 -7.03 -10.27
C LYS A 144 -2.06 -7.12 -11.45
N HIS A 145 -1.96 -8.28 -12.07
CA HIS A 145 -1.23 -8.44 -13.32
C HIS A 145 -1.91 -7.66 -14.48
N VAL A 146 -1.20 -6.88 -15.30
CA VAL A 146 0.25 -6.76 -15.44
C VAL A 146 0.75 -5.62 -14.56
N GLN A 147 1.75 -5.90 -13.74
CA GLN A 147 2.41 -4.88 -12.93
C GLN A 147 3.36 -4.05 -13.77
N VAL A 148 3.38 -2.75 -13.52
CA VAL A 148 4.39 -1.83 -14.05
C VAL A 148 5.02 -1.04 -12.93
N PRO A 149 6.36 -0.86 -12.93
CA PRO A 149 7.01 -0.09 -11.89
C PRO A 149 6.70 1.39 -12.04
N ILE A 150 6.40 2.04 -10.91
CA ILE A 150 6.38 3.49 -10.77
C ILE A 150 7.66 3.90 -10.05
N ARG A 151 8.27 4.99 -10.48
CA ARG A 151 9.40 5.59 -9.79
C ARG A 151 8.88 6.78 -8.97
N PRO A 152 8.77 6.63 -7.63
CA PRO A 152 8.33 7.72 -6.77
C PRO A 152 9.30 8.91 -6.86
N ILE A 153 8.78 10.10 -6.58
CA ILE A 153 9.58 11.33 -6.57
C ILE A 153 10.70 11.28 -5.51
N LEU A 154 10.42 10.68 -4.36
CA LEU A 154 11.40 10.32 -3.35
C LEU A 154 11.55 8.80 -3.33
N ARG A 155 12.79 8.32 -3.35
CA ARG A 155 13.10 6.88 -3.32
C ARG A 155 13.44 6.36 -1.94
N GLU A 156 13.39 7.23 -0.95
CA GLU A 156 13.64 6.91 0.44
C GLU A 156 12.62 7.66 1.30
N LEU A 157 12.21 7.04 2.40
CA LEU A 157 11.40 7.65 3.45
C LEU A 157 12.08 7.35 4.79
N GLY A 158 12.65 8.38 5.43
CA GLY A 158 13.62 8.14 6.51
C GLY A 158 14.80 7.31 6.00
N GLY A 159 15.07 6.16 6.63
CA GLY A 159 16.08 5.20 6.18
C GLY A 159 15.57 4.12 5.23
N ALA A 160 14.28 4.07 4.96
CA ALA A 160 13.65 3.01 4.17
C ALA A 160 13.68 3.32 2.67
N HIS A 161 14.06 2.32 1.86
CA HIS A 161 13.89 2.36 0.42
C HIS A 161 12.40 2.35 0.05
N VAL A 162 12.02 3.13 -0.97
CA VAL A 162 10.63 3.25 -1.43
C VAL A 162 10.49 2.80 -2.87
N THR A 163 9.60 1.86 -3.09
CA THR A 163 9.18 1.41 -4.43
C THR A 163 7.67 1.51 -4.61
N ALA A 164 7.22 1.63 -5.85
CA ALA A 164 5.80 1.66 -6.16
C ALA A 164 5.49 0.94 -7.46
N LEU A 165 4.28 0.40 -7.53
CA LEU A 165 3.78 -0.41 -8.63
C LEU A 165 2.38 0.05 -9.03
N ALA A 166 2.04 -0.09 -10.31
CA ALA A 166 0.66 0.01 -10.77
C ALA A 166 0.30 -1.17 -11.67
N SER A 167 -0.98 -1.39 -11.84
CA SER A 167 -1.51 -2.38 -12.77
C SER A 167 -1.97 -1.70 -14.06
N ARG A 168 -1.67 -2.27 -15.20
CA ARG A 168 -2.25 -1.87 -16.47
C ARG A 168 -3.07 -3.00 -17.12
N PRO A 169 -3.99 -2.68 -18.05
CA PRO A 169 -4.67 -3.69 -18.80
C PRO A 169 -3.71 -4.58 -19.61
N LYS A 170 -4.04 -5.86 -19.70
CA LYS A 170 -3.28 -6.81 -20.52
C LYS A 170 -3.45 -6.47 -22.00
N LEU A 171 -2.38 -6.58 -22.75
CA LEU A 171 -2.41 -6.51 -24.20
C LEU A 171 -2.66 -7.94 -24.74
N ILE A 172 -3.94 -8.32 -24.81
CA ILE A 172 -4.34 -9.68 -25.21
C ILE A 172 -5.03 -9.62 -26.57
N GLY A 173 -4.43 -10.28 -27.56
CA GLY A 173 -4.99 -10.43 -28.89
C GLY A 173 -3.95 -10.99 -29.86
N GLY A 174 -4.41 -11.46 -31.01
CA GLY A 174 -3.58 -11.82 -32.17
C GLY A 174 -3.75 -10.81 -33.30
N ALA A 175 -3.04 -10.98 -34.39
CA ALA A 175 -3.26 -10.20 -35.61
C ALA A 175 -4.68 -10.47 -36.15
N PRO A 176 -5.46 -9.47 -36.53
CA PRO A 176 -5.15 -8.03 -36.64
C PRO A 176 -5.65 -7.19 -35.45
N ALA A 177 -5.49 -7.64 -34.19
CA ALA A 177 -5.95 -6.91 -33.00
C ALA A 177 -5.32 -5.52 -32.89
N LEU A 178 -6.15 -4.56 -32.50
CA LEU A 178 -5.73 -3.20 -32.21
C LEU A 178 -5.71 -2.98 -30.71
N TYR A 179 -4.72 -2.25 -30.20
CA TYR A 179 -4.55 -1.93 -28.79
C TYR A 179 -4.67 -0.43 -28.56
N ARG A 180 -5.31 -0.05 -27.46
CA ARG A 180 -5.25 1.32 -26.98
C ARG A 180 -3.85 1.59 -26.41
N ASP A 181 -3.42 2.83 -26.54
CA ASP A 181 -2.18 3.28 -25.92
C ASP A 181 -2.21 3.00 -24.39
N ASP A 182 -1.09 2.49 -23.88
CA ASP A 182 -0.92 2.26 -22.44
C ASP A 182 -0.89 3.62 -21.71
N PRO A 183 -1.88 3.91 -20.86
CA PRO A 183 -1.96 5.21 -20.20
C PRO A 183 -0.83 5.42 -19.19
N ILE A 184 -0.16 4.37 -18.71
CA ILE A 184 0.89 4.44 -17.69
C ILE A 184 2.27 4.67 -18.33
N ARG A 185 2.48 4.26 -19.59
CA ARG A 185 3.76 4.42 -20.29
C ARG A 185 3.99 5.78 -20.91
N LYS A 186 2.98 6.65 -20.95
CA LYS A 186 3.04 7.99 -21.57
C LYS A 186 3.40 9.12 -20.60
N SER A 187 3.83 8.79 -19.38
CA SER A 187 4.29 9.77 -18.38
C SER A 187 5.80 9.79 -18.29
#